data_3f425c24e6a699a7fa53e68bdc9feb8f
#
_entry.id   3f425c24e6a699a7fa53e68bdc9feb8f
#
_cell.length_a   1.000
_cell.length_b   1.000
_cell.length_c   1.000
_cell.angle_alpha   90.00
_cell.angle_beta   90.00
_cell.angle_gamma   90.00
#
_symmetry.space_group_name_H-M   'P 1'
#
loop_
_entity.id
_entity.type
_entity.pdbx_description
1 polymer ?
#
loop_
_entity_poly.entity_id
_entity_poly.type
_entity_poly.pdbx_seq_one_letter_code
_entity_poly.pdbx_strand_id
1 'polypeptide(L)'
;MLVVVRRGSRELVLRCSVARTVRERTRGLRDHVGMDPDEAMWFSNASSIHTFGMRFHILVARVGRGGVVLDARIVPPRRALLPMRHVIGVLECSARADVRAGDVVRFGVPAQAGQPPGPAAPVTIHEVSWIR
;
A
#
# COMPACT_ATOMS: atom_id res chain seq x y z
N MET A 1 3.87 -6.23 -10.07
CA MET A 1 2.67 -6.83 -9.45
C MET A 1 1.58 -5.77 -9.39
N LEU A 2 0.34 -6.19 -9.50
CA LEU A 2 -0.79 -5.28 -9.33
C LEU A 2 -1.34 -5.35 -7.91
N VAL A 3 -1.77 -4.22 -7.39
CA VAL A 3 -2.57 -4.12 -6.19
C VAL A 3 -3.90 -3.48 -6.54
N VAL A 4 -4.97 -4.03 -6.00
CA VAL A 4 -6.33 -3.52 -6.19
C VAL A 4 -6.84 -3.02 -4.85
N VAL A 5 -7.25 -1.78 -4.81
CA VAL A 5 -7.88 -1.17 -3.64
C VAL A 5 -9.36 -1.00 -3.91
N ARG A 6 -10.19 -1.61 -3.07
CA ARG A 6 -11.64 -1.65 -3.28
C ARG A 6 -12.39 -0.88 -2.19
N ARG A 7 -13.36 -0.12 -2.65
CA ARG A 7 -14.35 0.57 -1.80
C ARG A 7 -15.73 0.41 -2.43
N GLY A 8 -16.57 -0.45 -1.87
CA GLY A 8 -17.84 -0.80 -2.50
C GLY A 8 -17.63 -1.40 -3.89
N SER A 9 -18.24 -0.82 -4.91
CA SER A 9 -18.06 -1.22 -6.31
C SER A 9 -16.87 -0.55 -7.00
N ARG A 10 -16.21 0.39 -6.33
CA ARG A 10 -15.06 1.11 -6.88
C ARG A 10 -13.79 0.30 -6.72
N GLU A 11 -13.02 0.21 -7.78
CA GLU A 11 -11.69 -0.38 -7.78
C GLU A 11 -10.65 0.64 -8.24
N LEU A 12 -9.56 0.74 -7.48
CA LEU A 12 -8.36 1.46 -7.86
C LEU A 12 -7.27 0.42 -8.10
N VAL A 13 -6.70 0.40 -9.31
CA VAL A 13 -5.62 -0.53 -9.67
C VAL A 13 -4.30 0.22 -9.68
N LEU A 14 -3.34 -0.31 -8.93
CA LEU A 14 -2.00 0.28 -8.80
C LEU A 14 -0.93 -0.72 -9.22
N ARG A 15 0.11 -0.22 -9.89
CA ARG A 15 1.34 -0.97 -10.14
C ARG A 15 2.18 -0.95 -8.88
N CYS A 16 2.42 -2.12 -8.31
CA CYS A 16 3.05 -2.24 -7.01
C CYS A 16 4.42 -2.89 -7.10
N SER A 17 5.40 -2.25 -6.50
CA SER A 17 6.72 -2.81 -6.20
C SER A 17 6.76 -3.27 -4.76
N VAL A 18 7.46 -4.38 -4.50
CA VAL A 18 7.62 -4.91 -3.14
C VAL A 18 9.04 -4.66 -2.67
N ALA A 19 9.19 -3.99 -1.53
CA ALA A 19 10.48 -3.81 -0.89
C ALA A 19 10.89 -5.10 -0.18
N ARG A 20 11.86 -5.84 -0.73
CA ARG A 20 12.25 -7.18 -0.30
C ARG A 20 13.44 -7.19 0.65
N THR A 21 14.38 -6.26 0.46
CA THR A 21 15.61 -6.20 1.26
C THR A 21 15.57 -5.02 2.22
N VAL A 22 16.41 -5.06 3.25
CA VAL A 22 16.59 -3.91 4.16
C VAL A 22 17.05 -2.68 3.36
N ARG A 23 17.91 -2.88 2.36
CA ARG A 23 18.39 -1.79 1.51
C ARG A 23 17.28 -1.18 0.67
N GLU A 24 16.45 -1.99 0.03
CA GLU A 24 15.28 -1.53 -0.73
C GLU A 24 14.30 -0.79 0.18
N ARG A 25 14.06 -1.31 1.38
CA ARG A 25 13.19 -0.68 2.37
C ARG A 25 13.73 0.67 2.84
N THR A 26 15.04 0.76 3.04
CA THR A 26 15.70 2.00 3.47
C THR A 26 15.71 3.04 2.36
N ARG A 27 16.00 2.61 1.12
CA ARG A 27 15.93 3.50 -0.03
C ARG A 27 14.51 3.93 -0.33
N GLY A 28 13.58 2.98 -0.36
CA GLY A 28 12.19 3.23 -0.65
C GLY A 28 12.04 4.16 -1.85
N LEU A 29 11.44 5.30 -1.62
CA LEU A 29 11.18 6.34 -2.62
C LEU A 29 12.18 7.50 -2.58
N ARG A 30 13.28 7.36 -1.84
CA ARG A 30 14.24 8.47 -1.63
C ARG A 30 14.86 9.00 -2.92
N ASP A 31 15.11 8.12 -3.89
CA ASP A 31 15.72 8.47 -5.17
C ASP A 31 14.69 8.96 -6.19
N HIS A 32 13.41 8.89 -5.86
CA HIS A 32 12.35 9.36 -6.72
C HIS A 32 12.12 10.86 -6.56
N VAL A 33 11.72 11.51 -7.64
CA VAL A 33 11.30 12.92 -7.65
C VAL A 33 9.77 13.04 -7.53
N GLY A 34 9.07 11.95 -7.62
CA GLY A 34 7.63 11.83 -7.50
C GLY A 34 7.16 10.40 -7.76
N MET A 35 5.87 10.18 -7.65
CA MET A 35 5.21 8.93 -8.00
C MET A 35 4.13 9.18 -9.03
N ASP A 36 4.01 8.25 -9.98
CA ASP A 36 2.86 8.24 -10.88
C ASP A 36 1.58 7.95 -10.09
N PRO A 37 0.42 8.46 -10.53
CA PRO A 37 -0.84 8.24 -9.80
C PRO A 37 -1.22 6.77 -9.61
N ASP A 38 -0.72 5.87 -10.46
CA ASP A 38 -0.98 4.44 -10.43
C ASP A 38 0.16 3.61 -9.82
N GLU A 39 1.16 4.26 -9.23
CA GLU A 39 2.35 3.62 -8.66
C GLU A 39 2.18 3.42 -7.15
N ALA A 40 2.65 2.28 -6.66
CA ALA A 40 2.65 1.97 -5.23
C ALA A 40 3.88 1.15 -4.85
N MET A 41 4.21 1.18 -3.56
CA MET A 41 5.24 0.32 -2.97
C MET A 41 4.70 -0.33 -1.70
N TRP A 42 4.91 -1.63 -1.57
CA TRP A 42 4.47 -2.41 -0.42
C TRP A 42 5.63 -2.80 0.49
N PHE A 43 5.42 -2.61 1.79
CA PHE A 43 6.33 -3.00 2.85
C PHE A 43 5.62 -3.98 3.78
N SER A 44 5.91 -5.26 3.67
CA SER A 44 5.36 -6.26 4.58
C SER A 44 6.02 -6.21 5.96
N ASN A 45 5.28 -6.59 6.99
CA ASN A 45 5.74 -6.60 8.38
C ASN A 45 6.25 -5.22 8.88
N ALA A 46 5.69 -4.16 8.32
CA ALA A 46 5.97 -2.79 8.73
C ALA A 46 4.70 -2.18 9.31
N SER A 47 4.82 -1.40 10.36
CA SER A 47 3.72 -0.62 10.94
C SER A 47 4.08 0.86 11.09
N SER A 48 5.35 1.18 10.98
CA SER A 48 5.89 2.54 11.03
C SER A 48 6.65 2.84 9.76
N ILE A 49 6.72 4.10 9.40
CA ILE A 49 7.52 4.59 8.29
C ILE A 49 8.13 5.95 8.63
N HIS A 50 9.16 6.31 7.90
CA HIS A 50 9.66 7.68 7.89
C HIS A 50 9.84 8.16 6.44
N THR A 51 9.74 9.46 6.26
CA THR A 51 9.91 10.12 4.95
C THR A 51 11.17 10.97 4.89
N PHE A 52 12.13 10.71 5.78
CA PHE A 52 13.42 11.38 5.76
C PHE A 52 14.17 11.08 4.46
N GLY A 53 14.63 12.13 3.80
CA GLY A 53 15.31 12.02 2.51
C GLY A 53 14.38 11.96 1.30
N MET A 54 13.07 11.95 1.48
CA MET A 54 12.10 12.06 0.40
C MET A 54 11.93 13.51 -0.04
N ARG A 55 11.55 13.70 -1.29
CA ARG A 55 11.42 15.02 -1.92
C ARG A 55 9.98 15.43 -2.20
N PHE A 56 9.02 14.57 -1.89
CA PHE A 56 7.61 14.79 -2.23
C PHE A 56 6.69 14.16 -1.18
N HIS A 57 5.43 14.59 -1.17
CA HIS A 57 4.40 14.02 -0.33
C HIS A 57 3.97 12.66 -0.86
N ILE A 58 3.66 11.72 0.03
CA ILE A 58 3.10 10.42 -0.32
C ILE A 58 1.84 10.16 0.50
N LEU A 59 0.97 9.29 -0.03
CA LEU A 59 -0.08 8.69 0.76
C LEU A 59 0.48 7.41 1.39
N VAL A 60 0.30 7.29 2.70
CA VAL A 60 0.69 6.11 3.47
C VAL A 60 -0.56 5.43 3.98
N ALA A 61 -0.82 4.22 3.47
CA ALA A 61 -1.91 3.38 3.94
C ALA A 61 -1.34 2.26 4.81
N ARG A 62 -1.77 2.22 6.07
CA ARG A 62 -1.40 1.14 6.98
C ARG A 62 -2.48 0.09 6.96
N VAL A 63 -2.08 -1.12 6.59
CA VAL A 63 -2.99 -2.22 6.25
C VAL A 63 -2.97 -3.26 7.35
N GLY A 64 -4.13 -3.65 7.79
CA GLY A 64 -4.33 -4.68 8.80
C GLY A 64 -4.66 -6.04 8.19
N ARG A 65 -4.94 -6.99 9.07
CA ARG A 65 -5.33 -8.35 8.70
C ARG A 65 -6.54 -8.33 7.77
N GLY A 66 -6.57 -9.20 6.78
CA GLY A 66 -7.62 -9.24 5.77
C GLY A 66 -7.50 -8.16 4.70
N GLY A 67 -6.43 -7.36 4.70
CA GLY A 67 -6.21 -6.31 3.72
C GLY A 67 -6.94 -5.01 4.01
N VAL A 68 -7.57 -4.87 5.18
CA VAL A 68 -8.32 -3.67 5.54
C VAL A 68 -7.38 -2.53 5.84
N VAL A 69 -7.58 -1.39 5.19
CA VAL A 69 -6.85 -0.16 5.48
C VAL A 69 -7.33 0.39 6.82
N LEU A 70 -6.44 0.41 7.80
CA LEU A 70 -6.73 0.90 9.15
C LEU A 70 -6.50 2.40 9.27
N ASP A 71 -5.56 2.93 8.51
CA ASP A 71 -5.19 4.34 8.52
C ASP A 71 -4.63 4.70 7.14
N ALA A 72 -5.05 5.83 6.62
CA ALA A 72 -4.55 6.38 5.36
C ALA A 72 -4.40 7.88 5.49
N ARG A 73 -3.19 8.37 5.24
CA ARG A 73 -2.88 9.80 5.35
C ARG A 73 -1.80 10.23 4.38
N ILE A 74 -1.84 11.49 4.01
CA ILE A 74 -0.77 12.13 3.25
C ILE A 74 0.33 12.54 4.21
N VAL A 75 1.55 12.11 3.93
CA VAL A 75 2.72 12.37 4.75
C VAL A 75 3.71 13.21 3.95
N PRO A 76 4.04 14.42 4.43
CA PRO A 76 5.08 15.24 3.81
C PRO A 76 6.48 14.67 4.09
N PRO A 77 7.50 15.15 3.37
CA PRO A 77 8.89 14.82 3.70
C PRO A 77 9.26 15.14 5.15
N ARG A 78 10.27 14.46 5.67
CA ARG A 78 10.83 14.68 7.01
C ARG A 78 9.84 14.41 8.15
N ARG A 79 9.04 13.38 8.00
CA ARG A 79 8.11 12.92 9.03
C ARG A 79 8.38 11.46 9.38
N ALA A 80 7.94 11.09 10.57
CA ALA A 80 7.89 9.71 11.01
C ALA A 80 6.48 9.40 11.52
N LEU A 81 5.97 8.24 11.13
CA LEU A 81 4.75 7.69 11.70
C LEU A 81 5.13 6.61 12.69
N LEU A 82 4.62 6.73 13.91
CA LEU A 82 4.85 5.75 14.96
C LEU A 82 4.18 4.42 14.61
N PRO A 83 4.68 3.30 15.16
CA PRO A 83 4.04 2.01 14.99
C PRO A 83 2.57 2.05 15.43
N MET A 84 1.73 1.35 14.67
CA MET A 84 0.31 1.21 14.97
C MET A 84 -0.02 -0.27 15.17
N ARG A 85 -0.84 -0.58 16.18
CA ARG A 85 -1.28 -1.94 16.48
C ARG A 85 -2.10 -2.51 15.32
N HIS A 86 -2.02 -3.82 15.13
CA HIS A 86 -2.75 -4.59 14.13
C HIS A 86 -2.36 -4.29 12.69
N VAL A 87 -1.39 -3.43 12.45
CA VAL A 87 -0.83 -3.18 11.13
C VAL A 87 0.16 -4.28 10.79
N ILE A 88 0.01 -4.85 9.62
CA ILE A 88 0.82 -5.95 9.12
C ILE A 88 1.66 -5.55 7.92
N GLY A 89 1.36 -4.42 7.33
CA GLY A 89 2.10 -3.87 6.22
C GLY A 89 1.70 -2.45 5.89
N VAL A 90 2.54 -1.81 5.10
CA VAL A 90 2.37 -0.42 4.69
C VAL A 90 2.38 -0.35 3.17
N LEU A 91 1.38 0.30 2.60
CA LEU A 91 1.29 0.62 1.19
C LEU A 91 1.56 2.12 1.02
N GLU A 92 2.63 2.44 0.33
CA GLU A 92 2.95 3.82 -0.06
C GLU A 92 2.44 4.06 -1.48
N CYS A 93 1.68 5.12 -1.66
CA CYS A 93 1.08 5.49 -2.94
C CYS A 93 1.37 6.95 -3.26
N SER A 94 1.09 7.34 -4.50
CA SER A 94 1.02 8.75 -4.86
C SER A 94 0.05 9.50 -3.94
N ALA A 95 0.39 10.73 -3.57
CA ALA A 95 -0.51 11.59 -2.80
C ALA A 95 -1.85 11.85 -3.51
N ARG A 96 -1.92 11.57 -4.81
CA ARG A 96 -3.13 11.68 -5.62
C ARG A 96 -4.01 10.42 -5.60
N ALA A 97 -3.50 9.32 -5.04
CA ALA A 97 -4.27 8.09 -4.94
C ALA A 97 -5.42 8.27 -3.94
N ASP A 98 -6.60 7.84 -4.32
CA ASP A 98 -7.76 7.88 -3.43
C ASP A 98 -7.88 6.57 -2.67
N VAL A 99 -7.11 6.48 -1.60
CA VAL A 99 -7.12 5.35 -0.66
C VAL A 99 -7.49 5.87 0.72
N ARG A 100 -8.47 5.22 1.36
CA ARG A 100 -9.02 5.67 2.65
C ARG A 100 -9.11 4.52 3.64
N ALA A 101 -9.14 4.85 4.91
CA ALA A 101 -9.45 3.88 5.96
C ALA A 101 -10.79 3.18 5.66
N GLY A 102 -10.81 1.87 5.84
CA GLY A 102 -11.95 1.01 5.50
C GLY A 102 -11.88 0.39 4.11
N ASP A 103 -11.03 0.89 3.22
CA ASP A 103 -10.79 0.24 1.93
C ASP A 103 -10.15 -1.13 2.12
N VAL A 104 -10.28 -2.00 1.13
CA VAL A 104 -9.67 -3.33 1.15
C VAL A 104 -8.63 -3.43 0.06
N VAL A 105 -7.41 -3.77 0.46
CA VAL A 105 -6.25 -3.95 -0.42
C VAL A 105 -6.11 -5.42 -0.77
N ARG A 106 -5.93 -5.71 -2.06
CA ARG A 106 -5.66 -7.04 -2.57
C ARG A 106 -4.55 -7.02 -3.59
N PHE A 107 -3.77 -8.07 -3.59
CA PHE A 107 -2.75 -8.30 -4.61
C PHE A 107 -3.30 -9.28 -5.64
N GLY A 108 -3.16 -8.97 -6.93
CA GLY A 108 -3.60 -9.85 -7.99
C GLY A 108 -4.18 -9.15 -9.21
N VAL A 109 -5.08 -9.83 -9.89
CA VAL A 109 -5.71 -9.36 -11.12
C VAL A 109 -7.01 -8.64 -10.79
N PRO A 110 -7.27 -7.45 -11.40
CA PRO A 110 -8.54 -6.75 -11.22
C PRO A 110 -9.72 -7.62 -11.71
N ALA A 111 -10.88 -7.41 -11.11
CA ALA A 111 -12.10 -8.04 -11.61
C ALA A 111 -12.33 -7.63 -13.08
N GLN A 112 -12.71 -8.59 -13.92
CA GLN A 112 -13.05 -8.28 -15.29
C GLN A 112 -14.32 -7.44 -15.34
N ALA A 113 -14.34 -6.46 -16.23
CA ALA A 113 -15.53 -5.63 -16.43
C ALA A 113 -16.72 -6.52 -16.81
N GLY A 114 -17.80 -6.44 -16.04
CA GLY A 114 -19.02 -7.22 -16.25
C GLY A 114 -19.19 -8.48 -15.41
N GLN A 115 -18.18 -8.88 -14.65
CA GLN A 115 -18.36 -9.93 -13.65
C GLN A 115 -18.74 -9.30 -12.30
N PRO A 116 -19.82 -9.79 -11.66
CA PRO A 116 -20.07 -9.39 -10.28
C PRO A 116 -18.85 -9.80 -9.44
N PRO A 117 -18.47 -9.00 -8.45
CA PRO A 117 -17.37 -9.35 -7.57
C PRO A 117 -17.71 -10.71 -6.96
N GLY A 118 -16.94 -11.72 -7.31
CA GLY A 118 -16.99 -12.98 -6.61
C GLY A 118 -16.74 -12.73 -5.11
N PRO A 119 -17.17 -13.67 -4.24
CA PRO A 119 -16.86 -13.53 -2.83
C PRO A 119 -15.36 -13.32 -2.72
N ALA A 120 -15.02 -12.19 -2.15
CA ALA A 120 -13.65 -11.78 -2.00
C ALA A 120 -12.92 -12.84 -1.16
N ALA A 121 -12.17 -13.72 -1.83
CA ALA A 121 -11.20 -14.51 -1.10
C ALA A 121 -10.26 -13.51 -0.41
N PRO A 122 -10.21 -13.49 0.92
CA PRO A 122 -9.24 -12.65 1.58
C PRO A 122 -7.87 -13.06 1.07
N VAL A 123 -7.14 -12.14 0.49
CA VAL A 123 -5.71 -12.37 0.30
C VAL A 123 -5.17 -12.51 1.70
N THR A 124 -4.96 -13.74 2.09
CA THR A 124 -4.28 -14.04 3.33
C THR A 124 -2.88 -13.48 3.19
N ILE A 125 -2.56 -12.55 4.04
CA ILE A 125 -1.27 -11.87 4.08
C ILE A 125 -0.10 -12.85 4.19
N HIS A 126 -0.36 -14.11 4.49
CA HIS A 126 0.58 -15.20 4.33
C HIS A 126 1.15 -15.29 2.90
N GLU A 127 0.40 -14.92 1.88
CA GLU A 127 0.89 -14.93 0.50
C GLU A 127 1.92 -13.82 0.22
N VAL A 128 1.91 -12.76 1.00
CA VAL A 128 2.90 -11.68 0.88
C VAL A 128 4.10 -11.89 1.79
N SER A 129 3.94 -12.65 2.87
CA SER A 129 5.03 -12.89 3.83
C SER A 129 6.13 -13.84 3.31
N TRP A 130 5.86 -14.65 2.32
CA TRP A 130 6.86 -15.54 1.71
C TRP A 130 7.71 -14.85 0.62
N ILE A 131 7.40 -13.61 0.29
CA ILE A 131 8.22 -12.78 -0.62
C ILE A 131 9.43 -12.17 0.13
N ARG A 132 9.77 -12.74 1.26
CA ARG A 132 10.99 -12.35 2.00
C ARG A 132 12.25 -12.72 1.24
#